data_8c971fdf842e94b4d59c0583d2d4879e
#
_entry.id   8c971fdf842e94b4d59c0583d2d4879e
#
_cell.length_a   1.000
_cell.length_b   1.000
_cell.length_c   1.000
_cell.angle_alpha   90.00
_cell.angle_beta   90.00
_cell.angle_gamma   90.00
#
_symmetry.space_group_name_H-M   'P 1'
#
loop_
_entity.id
_entity.type
_entity.pdbx_description
1 polymer ?
#
loop_
_entity_poly.entity_id
_entity_poly.type
_entity_poly.pdbx_seq_one_letter_code
_entity_poly.pdbx_strand_id
1 'polypeptide(L)'
;ATAKAAKKTAQESKRTALFLKRHWKDALIVGGIGLLLVMLLGSLQSCSPMFGGGASNIMASSYLSEDADMLAAEETYCAKEDELREYLDTYEATHNYDEYHFDQDEIEHDPYVLISILSALHEGVFTIDQVQGDLQTLFDKQYILTETVTTETRYRTETRTDSEGNPYTVRVPYTWTICTVTLENFDLSHVPVYMMGEEQLSLYATYMSTLGNRPDLFPSSGYVNKYIENPPTAWEIPAEYLTDERFNTLITEAEKYLGYPYVWGGSSPSTSFDCSGFVSYVLTNSGLCNTGRLGAQGLYNISTPVSDPQPGDLVFFVGTYDISGVSHVGIYVGDGMMLHCGDPIQYSNLNTIYWQSHFYAYGRPTYN
;
A
#
# COMPACT_ATOMS: atom_id res chain seq x y z
N ALA A 1 -21.69 5.10 9.76
CA ALA A 1 -20.72 4.69 8.74
C ALA A 1 -19.59 5.72 8.57
N THR A 2 -19.91 7.02 8.47
CA THR A 2 -18.93 8.11 8.23
C THR A 2 -17.93 8.33 9.38
N ALA A 3 -18.33 8.14 10.63
CA ALA A 3 -17.46 8.33 11.79
C ALA A 3 -16.41 7.19 11.92
N LYS A 4 -16.77 5.96 11.51
CA LYS A 4 -15.86 4.80 11.52
C LYS A 4 -14.82 4.91 10.38
N ALA A 5 -15.25 5.41 9.21
CA ALA A 5 -14.35 5.70 8.11
C ALA A 5 -13.36 6.81 8.45
N ALA A 6 -13.83 7.95 9.01
CA ALA A 6 -12.96 9.05 9.42
C ALA A 6 -11.96 8.65 10.52
N LYS A 7 -12.35 7.71 11.41
CA LYS A 7 -11.46 7.18 12.46
C LYS A 7 -10.39 6.24 11.86
N LYS A 8 -10.78 5.39 10.92
CA LYS A 8 -9.86 4.54 10.14
C LYS A 8 -8.85 5.42 9.39
N THR A 9 -9.30 6.51 8.79
CA THR A 9 -8.49 7.48 8.03
C THR A 9 -7.43 8.19 8.90
N ALA A 10 -7.78 8.68 10.10
CA ALA A 10 -6.81 9.32 10.99
C ALA A 10 -5.76 8.34 11.55
N GLN A 11 -6.08 7.08 11.59
CA GLN A 11 -5.26 6.01 12.18
C GLN A 11 -4.14 5.58 11.23
N GLU A 12 -4.43 5.34 9.95
CA GLU A 12 -3.44 4.95 8.93
C GLU A 12 -2.43 6.09 8.63
N SER A 13 -2.83 7.39 8.67
CA SER A 13 -1.86 8.49 8.50
C SER A 13 -0.85 8.56 9.65
N LYS A 14 -1.29 8.21 10.87
CA LYS A 14 -0.37 8.03 12.00
C LYS A 14 0.56 6.83 11.77
N ARG A 15 0.06 5.74 11.14
CA ARG A 15 0.83 4.53 10.86
C ARG A 15 1.97 4.78 9.90
N THR A 16 1.69 5.37 8.74
CA THR A 16 2.72 5.70 7.76
C THR A 16 3.77 6.63 8.38
N ALA A 17 3.34 7.61 9.18
CA ALA A 17 4.26 8.50 9.88
C ALA A 17 5.10 7.79 10.95
N LEU A 18 4.50 6.84 11.70
CA LEU A 18 5.20 6.05 12.72
C LEU A 18 6.13 5.01 12.07
N PHE A 19 5.68 4.34 11.00
CA PHE A 19 6.51 3.41 10.23
C PHE A 19 7.73 4.13 9.66
N LEU A 20 7.55 5.27 8.98
CA LEU A 20 8.63 6.10 8.48
C LEU A 20 9.54 6.60 9.62
N LYS A 21 8.99 6.97 10.77
CA LYS A 21 9.76 7.38 11.94
C LYS A 21 10.56 6.23 12.55
N ARG A 22 10.04 5.02 12.53
CA ARG A 22 10.68 3.82 13.09
C ARG A 22 11.73 3.24 12.15
N HIS A 23 11.49 3.33 10.84
CA HIS A 23 12.37 2.84 9.78
C HIS A 23 13.07 3.96 8.98
N TRP A 24 13.13 5.19 9.53
CA TRP A 24 13.69 6.35 8.83
C TRP A 24 15.14 6.14 8.37
N LYS A 25 15.92 5.31 9.09
CA LYS A 25 17.28 4.96 8.72
C LYS A 25 17.32 4.05 7.50
N ASP A 26 16.39 3.11 7.42
CA ASP A 26 16.24 2.20 6.27
C ASP A 26 15.71 2.96 5.06
N ALA A 27 14.74 3.86 5.27
CA ALA A 27 14.24 4.77 4.24
C ALA A 27 15.31 5.76 3.73
N LEU A 28 16.22 6.24 4.59
CA LEU A 28 17.37 7.06 4.18
C LEU A 28 18.43 6.25 3.43
N ILE A 29 18.63 4.97 3.80
CA ILE A 29 19.56 4.07 3.09
C ILE A 29 19.00 3.77 1.69
N VAL A 30 17.71 3.43 1.58
CA VAL A 30 17.04 3.17 0.30
C VAL A 30 16.98 4.44 -0.56
N GLY A 31 16.61 5.58 0.02
CA GLY A 31 16.60 6.87 -0.68
C GLY A 31 18.00 7.36 -1.06
N GLY A 32 19.00 7.13 -0.21
CA GLY A 32 20.40 7.50 -0.48
C GLY A 32 21.08 6.60 -1.51
N ILE A 33 20.79 5.30 -1.51
CA ILE A 33 21.28 4.34 -2.51
C ILE A 33 20.57 4.59 -3.85
N GLY A 34 19.27 4.87 -3.85
CA GLY A 34 18.52 5.24 -5.05
C GLY A 34 19.08 6.51 -5.71
N LEU A 35 19.42 7.53 -4.93
CA LEU A 35 20.03 8.76 -5.44
C LEU A 35 21.45 8.55 -5.98
N LEU A 36 22.24 7.68 -5.37
CA LEU A 36 23.59 7.32 -5.81
C LEU A 36 23.57 6.44 -7.05
N LEU A 37 22.59 5.52 -7.19
CA LEU A 37 22.42 4.67 -8.37
C LEU A 37 21.92 5.47 -9.58
N VAL A 38 21.03 6.45 -9.39
CA VAL A 38 20.60 7.37 -10.46
C VAL A 38 21.76 8.22 -10.99
N MET A 39 22.75 8.56 -10.15
CA MET A 39 23.95 9.26 -10.60
C MET A 39 24.98 8.35 -11.28
N LEU A 40 24.98 7.05 -11.01
CA LEU A 40 25.93 6.08 -11.60
C LEU A 40 25.45 5.38 -12.86
N LEU A 41 24.11 5.34 -13.11
CA LEU A 41 23.52 4.58 -14.20
C LEU A 41 23.07 5.43 -15.41
N GLY A 42 23.52 6.68 -15.50
CA GLY A 42 23.31 7.53 -16.69
C GLY A 42 23.96 7.03 -17.99
N SER A 43 24.40 5.75 -18.08
CA SER A 43 25.12 5.24 -19.25
C SER A 43 24.87 3.78 -19.65
N LEU A 44 23.81 3.13 -19.22
CA LEU A 44 23.46 1.81 -19.75
C LEU A 44 22.00 1.79 -20.23
N GLN A 45 21.83 2.16 -21.51
CA GLN A 45 20.68 1.73 -22.30
C GLN A 45 20.72 0.21 -22.42
N SER A 46 19.88 -0.49 -21.67
CA SER A 46 19.48 -1.84 -22.02
C SER A 46 17.97 -1.96 -21.88
N CYS A 47 17.32 -2.12 -23.02
CA CYS A 47 15.94 -2.51 -23.17
C CYS A 47 15.65 -3.74 -22.32
N SER A 48 14.78 -3.62 -21.34
CA SER A 48 14.13 -4.78 -20.72
C SER A 48 12.98 -5.22 -21.61
N PRO A 49 12.95 -6.44 -22.14
CA PRO A 49 11.81 -6.98 -22.87
C PRO A 49 10.84 -7.61 -21.87
N MET A 50 10.06 -6.79 -21.14
CA MET A 50 9.11 -7.36 -20.18
C MET A 50 7.86 -7.97 -20.84
N PHE A 51 7.49 -7.62 -22.07
CA PHE A 51 6.23 -8.05 -22.66
C PHE A 51 6.27 -8.41 -24.16
N GLY A 52 7.37 -8.97 -24.65
CA GLY A 52 7.46 -9.30 -26.06
C GLY A 52 8.29 -10.56 -26.35
N GLY A 53 7.73 -11.74 -26.17
CA GLY A 53 8.36 -12.96 -26.67
C GLY A 53 7.93 -14.23 -25.93
N GLY A 54 7.49 -15.22 -26.66
CA GLY A 54 6.85 -16.46 -26.20
C GLY A 54 7.54 -17.25 -25.07
N ALA A 55 7.36 -18.52 -25.01
CA ALA A 55 7.70 -19.50 -23.97
C ALA A 55 8.74 -19.15 -22.86
N SER A 56 9.76 -18.34 -23.14
CA SER A 56 10.76 -17.89 -22.16
C SER A 56 10.19 -16.88 -21.13
N ASN A 57 9.19 -16.08 -21.51
CA ASN A 57 8.57 -15.12 -20.60
C ASN A 57 7.57 -15.80 -19.64
N ILE A 58 6.94 -16.90 -20.05
CA ILE A 58 6.05 -17.68 -19.19
C ILE A 58 6.83 -18.29 -18.04
N MET A 59 8.01 -18.82 -18.27
CA MET A 59 8.84 -19.38 -17.20
C MET A 59 9.32 -18.30 -16.21
N ALA A 60 9.66 -17.11 -16.68
CA ALA A 60 10.08 -16.01 -15.82
C ALA A 60 8.96 -15.40 -14.98
N SER A 61 7.69 -15.62 -15.35
CA SER A 61 6.50 -15.10 -14.67
C SER A 61 5.74 -16.13 -13.84
N SER A 62 6.24 -17.38 -13.78
CA SER A 62 5.62 -18.49 -13.03
C SER A 62 6.36 -18.71 -11.71
N TYR A 63 5.61 -19.09 -10.67
CA TYR A 63 6.24 -19.62 -9.46
C TYR A 63 6.96 -20.93 -9.80
N LEU A 64 8.20 -21.04 -9.34
CA LEU A 64 9.04 -22.18 -9.61
C LEU A 64 9.26 -23.09 -8.38
N SER A 65 8.85 -22.61 -7.20
CA SER A 65 8.86 -23.41 -5.97
C SER A 65 7.83 -24.56 -6.03
N GLU A 66 8.09 -25.63 -5.30
CA GLU A 66 7.14 -26.72 -5.16
C GLU A 66 5.90 -26.24 -4.42
N ASP A 67 4.72 -26.76 -4.79
CA ASP A 67 3.43 -26.43 -4.14
C ASP A 67 3.49 -26.64 -2.63
N ALA A 68 4.17 -27.73 -2.19
CA ALA A 68 4.28 -28.04 -0.77
C ALA A 68 5.03 -26.95 0.02
N ASP A 69 6.05 -26.33 -0.57
CA ASP A 69 6.82 -25.26 0.06
C ASP A 69 6.01 -23.95 0.10
N MET A 70 5.30 -23.63 -0.97
CA MET A 70 4.45 -22.44 -1.03
C MET A 70 3.28 -22.52 -0.05
N LEU A 71 2.58 -23.67 -0.01
CA LEU A 71 1.48 -23.89 0.92
C LEU A 71 1.95 -23.92 2.39
N ALA A 72 3.14 -24.50 2.66
CA ALA A 72 3.72 -24.51 4.00
C ALA A 72 4.16 -23.10 4.45
N ALA A 73 4.62 -22.25 3.54
CA ALA A 73 4.94 -20.86 3.84
C ALA A 73 3.70 -20.07 4.24
N GLU A 74 2.60 -20.23 3.50
CA GLU A 74 1.30 -19.64 3.80
C GLU A 74 0.75 -20.14 5.14
N GLU A 75 0.75 -21.46 5.37
CA GLU A 75 0.31 -22.06 6.63
C GLU A 75 1.12 -21.54 7.82
N THR A 76 2.44 -21.37 7.64
CA THR A 76 3.33 -20.81 8.68
C THR A 76 2.99 -19.35 8.98
N TYR A 77 2.67 -18.57 7.95
CA TYR A 77 2.29 -17.16 8.14
C TYR A 77 0.93 -17.02 8.81
N CYS A 78 -0.07 -17.80 8.39
CA CYS A 78 -1.37 -17.87 9.03
C CYS A 78 -1.25 -18.29 10.50
N ALA A 79 -0.38 -19.26 10.83
CA ALA A 79 -0.16 -19.68 12.21
C ALA A 79 0.37 -18.53 13.10
N LYS A 80 1.26 -17.67 12.56
CA LYS A 80 1.72 -16.47 13.27
C LYS A 80 0.61 -15.44 13.50
N GLU A 81 -0.27 -15.28 12.53
CA GLU A 81 -1.43 -14.42 12.66
C GLU A 81 -2.42 -14.97 13.70
N ASP A 82 -2.61 -16.26 13.75
CA ASP A 82 -3.44 -16.92 14.77
C ASP A 82 -2.84 -16.77 16.18
N GLU A 83 -1.53 -16.90 16.32
CA GLU A 83 -0.82 -16.64 17.59
C GLU A 83 -1.02 -15.18 18.04
N LEU A 84 -0.95 -14.22 17.12
CA LEU A 84 -1.18 -12.80 17.41
C LEU A 84 -2.64 -12.54 17.82
N ARG A 85 -3.62 -13.17 17.15
CA ARG A 85 -5.04 -13.10 17.53
C ARG A 85 -5.25 -13.66 18.94
N GLU A 86 -4.71 -14.85 19.23
CA GLU A 86 -4.83 -15.47 20.54
C GLU A 86 -4.19 -14.62 21.65
N TYR A 87 -3.02 -14.01 21.37
CA TYR A 87 -2.36 -13.10 22.29
C TYR A 87 -3.26 -11.90 22.63
N LEU A 88 -3.87 -11.27 21.62
CA LEU A 88 -4.75 -10.11 21.81
C LEU A 88 -6.06 -10.48 22.50
N ASP A 89 -6.66 -11.61 22.16
CA ASP A 89 -7.91 -12.10 22.75
C ASP A 89 -7.73 -12.45 24.24
N THR A 90 -6.54 -12.91 24.63
CA THR A 90 -6.22 -13.28 26.02
C THR A 90 -5.51 -12.18 26.80
N TYR A 91 -5.30 -11.02 26.21
CA TYR A 91 -4.46 -9.94 26.75
C TYR A 91 -4.93 -9.49 28.15
N GLU A 92 -6.23 -9.18 28.32
CA GLU A 92 -6.79 -8.76 29.61
C GLU A 92 -6.66 -9.84 30.72
N ALA A 93 -6.75 -11.11 30.31
CA ALA A 93 -6.65 -12.24 31.28
C ALA A 93 -5.21 -12.50 31.72
N THR A 94 -4.23 -12.10 30.94
CA THR A 94 -2.79 -12.34 31.15
C THR A 94 -2.04 -11.16 31.74
N HIS A 95 -2.64 -9.95 31.70
CA HIS A 95 -2.07 -8.71 32.22
C HIS A 95 -2.89 -8.17 33.39
N ASN A 96 -2.31 -7.29 34.19
CA ASN A 96 -2.94 -6.77 35.40
C ASN A 96 -2.90 -5.24 35.43
N TYR A 97 -3.79 -4.64 34.64
CA TYR A 97 -4.08 -3.21 34.64
C TYR A 97 -5.53 -2.97 35.06
N ASP A 98 -5.84 -1.76 35.54
CA ASP A 98 -7.17 -1.44 36.03
C ASP A 98 -8.16 -1.16 34.88
N GLU A 99 -7.64 -0.73 33.68
CA GLU A 99 -8.45 -0.39 32.53
C GLU A 99 -7.68 -0.70 31.25
N TYR A 100 -8.38 -1.21 30.22
CA TYR A 100 -7.80 -1.56 28.92
C TYR A 100 -8.51 -0.83 27.79
N HIS A 101 -7.72 -0.34 26.84
CA HIS A 101 -8.18 0.23 25.58
C HIS A 101 -7.52 -0.50 24.43
N PHE A 102 -8.32 -1.00 23.49
CA PHE A 102 -7.84 -1.68 22.30
C PHE A 102 -8.12 -0.83 21.05
N ASP A 103 -7.08 -0.62 20.23
CA ASP A 103 -7.14 0.03 18.94
C ASP A 103 -6.45 -0.89 17.94
N GLN A 104 -7.22 -1.77 17.30
CA GLN A 104 -6.71 -2.90 16.54
C GLN A 104 -7.20 -2.85 15.09
N ASP A 105 -6.25 -3.13 14.19
CA ASP A 105 -6.55 -3.43 12.81
C ASP A 105 -6.96 -4.88 12.62
N GLU A 106 -7.48 -5.16 11.43
CA GLU A 106 -7.73 -6.52 11.00
C GLU A 106 -6.39 -7.25 10.78
N ILE A 107 -6.30 -8.47 11.29
CA ILE A 107 -5.14 -9.35 11.09
C ILE A 107 -5.43 -10.20 9.86
N GLU A 108 -4.91 -9.77 8.73
CA GLU A 108 -5.11 -10.43 7.44
C GLU A 108 -3.97 -10.10 6.46
N HIS A 109 -3.73 -10.98 5.52
CA HIS A 109 -2.87 -10.75 4.35
C HIS A 109 -3.45 -11.46 3.13
N ASP A 110 -2.90 -11.19 1.94
CA ASP A 110 -3.22 -11.96 0.74
C ASP A 110 -2.09 -12.95 0.43
N PRO A 111 -2.40 -14.25 0.24
CA PRO A 111 -1.40 -15.28 0.00
C PRO A 111 -0.57 -15.07 -1.27
N TYR A 112 -1.13 -14.49 -2.34
CA TYR A 112 -0.34 -14.19 -3.54
C TYR A 112 0.68 -13.09 -3.30
N VAL A 113 0.38 -12.12 -2.43
CA VAL A 113 1.36 -11.12 -2.02
C VAL A 113 2.52 -11.79 -1.31
N LEU A 114 2.24 -12.67 -0.33
CA LEU A 114 3.26 -13.40 0.42
C LEU A 114 4.15 -14.24 -0.49
N ILE A 115 3.55 -15.10 -1.31
CA ILE A 115 4.31 -16.00 -2.19
C ILE A 115 5.07 -15.23 -3.27
N SER A 116 4.51 -14.14 -3.81
CA SER A 116 5.23 -13.28 -4.75
C SER A 116 6.44 -12.59 -4.12
N ILE A 117 6.33 -12.15 -2.86
CA ILE A 117 7.46 -11.58 -2.10
C ILE A 117 8.56 -12.62 -1.93
N LEU A 118 8.22 -13.80 -1.41
CA LEU A 118 9.20 -14.88 -1.16
C LEU A 118 9.87 -15.33 -2.46
N SER A 119 9.08 -15.51 -3.53
CA SER A 119 9.62 -15.87 -4.85
C SER A 119 10.56 -14.80 -5.39
N ALA A 120 10.24 -13.52 -5.22
CA ALA A 120 11.11 -12.43 -5.68
C ALA A 120 12.39 -12.31 -4.85
N LEU A 121 12.32 -12.49 -3.53
CA LEU A 121 13.49 -12.46 -2.64
C LEU A 121 14.49 -13.58 -2.96
N HIS A 122 14.00 -14.74 -3.38
CA HIS A 122 14.79 -15.95 -3.67
C HIS A 122 14.97 -16.22 -5.17
N GLU A 123 14.82 -15.20 -6.02
CA GLU A 123 15.05 -15.30 -7.46
C GLU A 123 14.26 -16.44 -8.16
N GLY A 124 13.05 -16.73 -7.64
CA GLY A 124 12.08 -17.65 -8.22
C GLY A 124 11.86 -18.96 -7.48
N VAL A 125 12.86 -19.48 -6.73
CA VAL A 125 12.74 -20.78 -6.06
C VAL A 125 13.12 -20.69 -4.60
N PHE A 126 12.24 -21.15 -3.73
CA PHE A 126 12.52 -21.28 -2.30
C PHE A 126 11.98 -22.60 -1.75
N THR A 127 12.51 -23.00 -0.61
CA THR A 127 11.94 -24.03 0.25
C THR A 127 11.47 -23.42 1.55
N ILE A 128 10.51 -24.07 2.23
CA ILE A 128 9.99 -23.58 3.52
C ILE A 128 11.11 -23.36 4.56
N ASP A 129 12.12 -24.22 4.58
CA ASP A 129 13.25 -24.09 5.52
C ASP A 129 14.09 -22.84 5.26
N GLN A 130 14.23 -22.44 4.00
CA GLN A 130 14.99 -21.25 3.62
C GLN A 130 14.32 -19.95 4.03
N VAL A 131 12.98 -19.89 4.00
CA VAL A 131 12.22 -18.66 4.14
C VAL A 131 11.72 -18.36 5.56
N GLN A 132 12.05 -19.22 6.56
CA GLN A 132 11.58 -19.01 7.95
C GLN A 132 11.96 -17.62 8.50
N GLY A 133 13.18 -17.15 8.21
CA GLY A 133 13.64 -15.82 8.60
C GLY A 133 12.91 -14.68 7.89
N ASP A 134 12.58 -14.89 6.60
CA ASP A 134 11.85 -13.92 5.80
C ASP A 134 10.39 -13.82 6.27
N LEU A 135 9.74 -14.95 6.54
CA LEU A 135 8.39 -14.99 7.10
C LEU A 135 8.30 -14.20 8.41
N GLN A 136 9.28 -14.37 9.32
CA GLN A 136 9.31 -13.58 10.54
C GLN A 136 9.55 -12.09 10.27
N THR A 137 10.48 -11.77 9.36
CA THR A 137 10.79 -10.37 9.01
C THR A 137 9.60 -9.67 8.38
N LEU A 138 8.86 -10.35 7.50
CA LEU A 138 7.64 -9.84 6.87
C LEU A 138 6.56 -9.61 7.91
N PHE A 139 6.35 -10.57 8.81
CA PHE A 139 5.38 -10.49 9.88
C PHE A 139 5.66 -9.29 10.80
N ASP A 140 6.91 -9.11 11.24
CA ASP A 140 7.33 -7.99 12.10
C ASP A 140 7.22 -6.63 11.42
N LYS A 141 7.27 -6.60 10.08
CA LYS A 141 7.08 -5.37 9.30
C LYS A 141 5.61 -5.06 9.04
N GLN A 142 4.80 -6.08 8.84
CA GLN A 142 3.37 -5.92 8.60
C GLN A 142 2.63 -5.58 9.90
N TYR A 143 2.89 -6.31 10.99
CA TYR A 143 2.17 -6.14 12.25
C TYR A 143 3.02 -5.42 13.28
N ILE A 144 2.54 -4.27 13.74
CA ILE A 144 3.21 -3.45 14.76
C ILE A 144 2.32 -3.36 15.98
N LEU A 145 2.69 -4.13 17.02
CA LEU A 145 2.01 -4.09 18.31
C LEU A 145 2.68 -3.05 19.21
N THR A 146 1.89 -2.16 19.78
CA THR A 146 2.35 -1.12 20.72
C THR A 146 1.50 -1.13 21.97
N GLU A 147 2.15 -1.21 23.13
CA GLU A 147 1.53 -1.15 24.45
C GLU A 147 1.93 0.15 25.13
N THR A 148 0.94 0.92 25.56
CA THR A 148 1.17 2.19 26.25
C THR A 148 0.44 2.18 27.58
N VAL A 149 1.20 2.24 28.67
CA VAL A 149 0.64 2.29 30.03
C VAL A 149 0.69 3.72 30.56
N THR A 150 -0.46 4.22 30.95
CA THR A 150 -0.61 5.52 31.63
C THR A 150 -1.22 5.33 33.00
N THR A 151 -1.05 6.33 33.87
CA THR A 151 -1.58 6.29 35.24
C THR A 151 -2.38 7.53 35.55
N GLU A 152 -3.47 7.34 36.29
CA GLU A 152 -4.29 8.41 36.85
C GLU A 152 -4.36 8.30 38.37
N THR A 153 -4.52 9.45 39.07
CA THR A 153 -4.85 9.43 40.47
C THR A 153 -6.36 9.50 40.62
N ARG A 154 -6.94 8.40 41.11
CA ARG A 154 -8.35 8.31 41.47
C ARG A 154 -8.52 8.35 42.98
N TYR A 155 -9.74 8.57 43.47
CA TYR A 155 -10.02 8.68 44.89
C TYR A 155 -11.15 7.73 45.26
N ARG A 156 -10.94 6.96 46.36
CA ARG A 156 -11.97 6.17 47.00
C ARG A 156 -12.35 6.75 48.35
N THR A 157 -13.59 6.56 48.77
CA THR A 157 -14.06 6.96 50.07
C THR A 157 -13.87 5.81 51.03
N GLU A 158 -13.12 6.06 52.12
CA GLU A 158 -12.96 5.12 53.21
C GLU A 158 -13.65 5.67 54.46
N THR A 159 -14.37 4.81 55.20
CA THR A 159 -14.91 5.13 56.51
C THR A 159 -13.87 4.80 57.57
N ARG A 160 -13.52 5.79 58.34
CA ARG A 160 -12.60 5.66 59.50
C ARG A 160 -13.35 6.03 60.78
N THR A 161 -12.84 5.59 61.93
CA THR A 161 -13.41 5.88 63.22
C THR A 161 -12.45 6.81 63.96
N ASP A 162 -12.97 7.87 64.57
CA ASP A 162 -12.18 8.76 65.43
C ASP A 162 -11.89 8.14 66.82
N SER A 163 -11.15 8.84 67.66
CA SER A 163 -10.78 8.40 68.99
C SER A 163 -11.98 8.28 69.96
N GLU A 164 -13.13 8.85 69.58
CA GLU A 164 -14.37 8.85 70.36
C GLU A 164 -15.36 7.77 69.87
N GLY A 165 -14.99 7.01 68.81
CA GLY A 165 -15.81 5.94 68.23
C GLY A 165 -16.79 6.40 67.13
N ASN A 166 -16.73 7.66 66.69
CA ASN A 166 -17.63 8.17 65.65
C ASN A 166 -17.07 7.90 64.26
N PRO A 167 -17.91 7.42 63.32
CA PRO A 167 -17.48 7.21 61.94
C PRO A 167 -17.35 8.54 61.16
N TYR A 168 -16.29 8.70 60.44
CA TYR A 168 -16.09 9.76 59.47
C TYR A 168 -15.52 9.24 58.16
N THR A 169 -15.76 9.95 57.07
CA THR A 169 -15.31 9.55 55.72
C THR A 169 -14.09 10.37 55.27
N VAL A 170 -13.11 9.67 54.68
CA VAL A 170 -11.93 10.29 54.07
C VAL A 170 -11.81 9.89 52.60
N ARG A 171 -11.35 10.84 51.77
CA ARG A 171 -10.99 10.54 50.40
C ARG A 171 -9.53 10.11 50.35
N VAL A 172 -9.28 8.86 49.94
CA VAL A 172 -7.94 8.28 49.86
C VAL A 172 -7.56 8.19 48.39
N PRO A 173 -6.44 8.79 47.99
CA PRO A 173 -5.94 8.66 46.60
C PRO A 173 -5.41 7.24 46.41
N TYR A 174 -5.60 6.74 45.18
CA TYR A 174 -4.98 5.52 44.67
C TYR A 174 -4.62 5.69 43.19
N THR A 175 -3.63 4.92 42.75
CA THR A 175 -3.20 4.91 41.35
C THR A 175 -4.12 4.00 40.55
N TRP A 176 -4.60 4.47 39.42
CA TRP A 176 -5.34 3.72 38.43
C TRP A 176 -4.47 3.56 37.21
N THR A 177 -4.28 2.35 36.72
CA THR A 177 -3.45 2.03 35.55
C THR A 177 -4.32 1.78 34.35
N ILE A 178 -3.98 2.42 33.22
CA ILE A 178 -4.69 2.29 31.94
C ILE A 178 -3.68 1.78 30.93
N CYS A 179 -3.95 0.63 30.33
CA CYS A 179 -3.17 0.07 29.23
C CYS A 179 -3.90 0.28 27.91
N THR A 180 -3.23 0.93 26.96
CA THR A 180 -3.71 1.04 25.57
C THR A 180 -2.87 0.09 24.72
N VAL A 181 -3.54 -0.88 24.09
CA VAL A 181 -2.95 -1.86 23.17
C VAL A 181 -3.35 -1.45 21.76
N THR A 182 -2.36 -1.10 20.95
CA THR A 182 -2.56 -0.71 19.55
C THR A 182 -1.91 -1.75 18.65
N LEU A 183 -2.67 -2.35 17.75
CA LEU A 183 -2.17 -3.16 16.66
C LEU A 183 -2.32 -2.40 15.34
N GLU A 184 -1.22 -2.20 14.64
CA GLU A 184 -1.18 -1.62 13.30
C GLU A 184 -0.88 -2.72 12.28
N ASN A 185 -1.74 -2.90 11.26
CA ASN A 185 -1.46 -3.71 10.08
C ASN A 185 -1.01 -2.80 8.93
N PHE A 186 0.26 -2.86 8.55
CA PHE A 186 0.83 -2.02 7.50
C PHE A 186 0.47 -2.47 6.09
N ASP A 187 -0.28 -3.52 5.90
CA ASP A 187 -0.56 -4.20 4.64
C ASP A 187 0.72 -4.80 4.01
N LEU A 188 0.72 -6.12 3.85
CA LEU A 188 1.89 -6.85 3.35
C LEU A 188 2.34 -6.39 1.96
N SER A 189 1.40 -5.94 1.11
CA SER A 189 1.71 -5.42 -0.23
C SER A 189 2.55 -4.14 -0.24
N HIS A 190 2.62 -3.41 0.88
CA HIS A 190 3.44 -2.21 1.02
C HIS A 190 4.88 -2.50 1.46
N VAL A 191 5.16 -3.72 1.94
CA VAL A 191 6.47 -4.09 2.49
C VAL A 191 7.57 -4.22 1.43
N PRO A 192 7.31 -4.74 0.20
CA PRO A 192 8.36 -5.01 -0.79
C PRO A 192 9.27 -3.83 -1.09
N VAL A 193 8.74 -2.63 -1.24
CA VAL A 193 9.53 -1.44 -1.58
C VAL A 193 10.56 -1.06 -0.51
N TYR A 194 10.40 -1.53 0.71
CA TYR A 194 11.32 -1.29 1.83
C TYR A 194 12.34 -2.43 2.05
N MET A 195 12.22 -3.53 1.32
CA MET A 195 13.07 -4.72 1.47
C MET A 195 13.85 -5.09 0.22
N MET A 196 13.29 -4.78 -0.95
CA MET A 196 13.74 -5.29 -2.24
C MET A 196 14.53 -4.25 -3.04
N GLY A 197 15.52 -4.72 -3.78
CA GLY A 197 16.15 -3.95 -4.85
C GLY A 197 15.28 -3.91 -6.11
N GLU A 198 15.69 -3.09 -7.09
CA GLU A 198 14.91 -2.88 -8.33
C GLU A 198 14.63 -4.19 -9.09
N GLU A 199 15.59 -5.09 -9.19
CA GLU A 199 15.41 -6.39 -9.87
C GLU A 199 14.39 -7.28 -9.15
N GLN A 200 14.43 -7.34 -7.82
CA GLN A 200 13.48 -8.10 -7.02
C GLN A 200 12.08 -7.48 -7.08
N LEU A 201 11.96 -6.14 -7.06
CA LEU A 201 10.67 -5.47 -7.25
C LEU A 201 10.09 -5.74 -8.65
N SER A 202 10.94 -5.82 -9.68
CA SER A 202 10.52 -6.21 -11.03
C SER A 202 9.97 -7.63 -11.08
N LEU A 203 10.63 -8.58 -10.40
CA LEU A 203 10.14 -9.95 -10.27
C LEU A 203 8.82 -10.01 -9.49
N TYR A 204 8.73 -9.32 -8.35
CA TYR A 204 7.52 -9.21 -7.57
C TYR A 204 6.35 -8.66 -8.40
N ALA A 205 6.55 -7.55 -9.13
CA ALA A 205 5.55 -7.00 -10.03
C ALA A 205 5.10 -8.01 -11.11
N THR A 206 6.05 -8.76 -11.66
CA THR A 206 5.77 -9.81 -12.65
C THR A 206 4.92 -10.93 -12.05
N TYR A 207 5.26 -11.41 -10.85
CA TYR A 207 4.47 -12.44 -10.18
C TYR A 207 3.07 -11.96 -9.81
N MET A 208 2.94 -10.73 -9.31
CA MET A 208 1.63 -10.15 -9.00
C MET A 208 0.73 -10.02 -10.23
N SER A 209 1.28 -9.64 -11.40
CA SER A 209 0.50 -9.50 -12.64
C SER A 209 -0.01 -10.82 -13.21
N THR A 210 0.65 -11.93 -12.88
CA THR A 210 0.33 -13.26 -13.41
C THR A 210 -0.18 -14.22 -12.34
N LEU A 211 -0.13 -13.83 -11.07
CA LEU A 211 -0.31 -14.71 -9.91
C LEU A 211 0.57 -15.96 -10.01
N GLY A 212 1.81 -15.77 -10.50
CA GLY A 212 2.75 -16.85 -10.77
C GLY A 212 2.23 -17.90 -11.77
N ASN A 213 1.24 -17.55 -12.60
CA ASN A 213 0.49 -18.46 -13.48
C ASN A 213 -0.18 -19.64 -12.73
N ARG A 214 -0.50 -19.43 -11.45
CA ARG A 214 -1.10 -20.43 -10.56
C ARG A 214 -2.32 -19.86 -9.80
N PRO A 215 -3.37 -19.38 -10.52
CA PRO A 215 -4.59 -18.87 -9.87
C PRO A 215 -5.37 -19.95 -9.10
N ASP A 216 -5.01 -21.22 -9.31
CA ASP A 216 -5.55 -22.36 -8.62
C ASP A 216 -4.99 -22.56 -7.19
N LEU A 217 -3.84 -21.96 -6.88
CA LEU A 217 -3.14 -22.18 -5.61
C LEU A 217 -3.94 -21.58 -4.43
N PHE A 218 -4.47 -20.36 -4.61
CA PHE A 218 -5.28 -19.66 -3.61
C PHE A 218 -6.54 -19.05 -4.26
N PRO A 219 -7.53 -19.86 -4.63
CA PRO A 219 -8.66 -19.41 -5.45
C PRO A 219 -9.59 -18.41 -4.74
N SER A 220 -9.50 -18.27 -3.42
CA SER A 220 -10.28 -17.31 -2.64
C SER A 220 -9.65 -15.92 -2.54
N SER A 221 -8.42 -15.74 -3.03
CA SER A 221 -7.72 -14.46 -3.01
C SER A 221 -8.47 -13.40 -3.84
N GLY A 222 -8.48 -12.15 -3.33
CA GLY A 222 -9.03 -11.01 -4.04
C GLY A 222 -8.33 -10.72 -5.37
N TYR A 223 -7.05 -11.08 -5.50
CA TYR A 223 -6.28 -10.90 -6.73
C TYR A 223 -6.71 -11.81 -7.87
N VAL A 224 -7.21 -13.03 -7.59
CA VAL A 224 -7.78 -13.91 -8.62
C VAL A 224 -8.94 -13.22 -9.33
N ASN A 225 -9.84 -12.58 -8.56
CA ASN A 225 -10.94 -11.82 -9.15
C ASN A 225 -10.43 -10.63 -9.97
N LYS A 226 -9.47 -9.86 -9.47
CA LYS A 226 -8.94 -8.68 -10.14
C LYS A 226 -8.23 -8.99 -11.46
N TYR A 227 -7.31 -9.96 -11.46
CA TYR A 227 -6.42 -10.18 -12.62
C TYR A 227 -6.92 -11.25 -13.57
N ILE A 228 -7.69 -12.22 -13.11
CA ILE A 228 -8.11 -13.38 -13.89
C ILE A 228 -9.58 -13.28 -14.30
N GLU A 229 -10.48 -13.01 -13.35
CA GLU A 229 -11.93 -13.00 -13.62
C GLU A 229 -12.42 -11.66 -14.16
N ASN A 230 -11.83 -10.53 -13.71
CA ASN A 230 -12.17 -9.18 -14.13
C ASN A 230 -10.94 -8.45 -14.71
N PRO A 231 -10.48 -8.81 -15.91
CA PRO A 231 -9.34 -8.15 -16.53
C PRO A 231 -9.63 -6.64 -16.74
N PRO A 232 -8.58 -5.81 -16.86
CA PRO A 232 -8.71 -4.37 -17.06
C PRO A 232 -9.70 -4.03 -18.17
N THR A 233 -10.58 -3.06 -17.91
CA THR A 233 -11.55 -2.59 -18.90
C THR A 233 -10.83 -1.90 -20.05
N ALA A 234 -11.05 -2.38 -21.25
CA ALA A 234 -10.63 -1.68 -22.45
C ALA A 234 -11.53 -0.44 -22.68
N TRP A 235 -10.91 0.67 -23.02
CA TRP A 235 -11.60 1.90 -23.43
C TRP A 235 -11.00 2.37 -24.74
N GLU A 236 -11.85 2.70 -25.72
CA GLU A 236 -11.41 3.29 -26.97
C GLU A 236 -11.61 4.81 -26.89
N ILE A 237 -10.52 5.54 -26.87
CA ILE A 237 -10.55 7.01 -26.81
C ILE A 237 -11.14 7.56 -28.11
N PRO A 238 -12.15 8.45 -28.07
CA PRO A 238 -12.70 9.09 -29.24
C PRO A 238 -11.63 9.80 -30.09
N ALA A 239 -11.64 9.57 -31.41
CA ALA A 239 -10.61 10.06 -32.32
C ALA A 239 -10.45 11.59 -32.32
N GLU A 240 -11.53 12.32 -32.00
CA GLU A 240 -11.52 13.77 -31.84
C GLU A 240 -10.59 14.25 -30.70
N TYR A 241 -10.45 13.51 -29.61
CA TYR A 241 -9.53 13.86 -28.52
C TYR A 241 -8.08 13.65 -28.90
N LEU A 242 -7.80 12.66 -29.74
CA LEU A 242 -6.44 12.35 -30.23
C LEU A 242 -5.90 13.39 -31.24
N THR A 243 -6.71 14.36 -31.65
CA THR A 243 -6.27 15.49 -32.47
C THR A 243 -5.43 16.53 -31.70
N ASP A 244 -5.53 16.56 -30.36
CA ASP A 244 -4.61 17.33 -29.51
C ASP A 244 -3.28 16.60 -29.42
N GLU A 245 -2.21 17.18 -29.96
CA GLU A 245 -0.88 16.55 -30.03
C GLU A 245 -0.30 16.28 -28.66
N ARG A 246 -0.59 17.11 -27.66
CA ARG A 246 -0.12 16.92 -26.28
C ARG A 246 -0.82 15.75 -25.62
N PHE A 247 -2.15 15.72 -25.71
CA PHE A 247 -2.91 14.60 -25.19
C PHE A 247 -2.55 13.29 -25.88
N ASN A 248 -2.44 13.30 -27.20
CA ASN A 248 -2.03 12.11 -27.96
C ASN A 248 -0.64 11.60 -27.54
N THR A 249 0.32 12.50 -27.33
CA THR A 249 1.66 12.14 -26.85
C THR A 249 1.60 11.55 -25.44
N LEU A 250 0.83 12.16 -24.53
CA LEU A 250 0.66 11.72 -23.16
C LEU A 250 0.04 10.32 -23.10
N ILE A 251 -1.08 10.13 -23.81
CA ILE A 251 -1.84 8.88 -23.73
C ILE A 251 -1.13 7.74 -24.44
N THR A 252 -0.44 8.01 -25.54
CA THR A 252 0.40 7.01 -26.22
C THR A 252 1.51 6.48 -25.31
N GLU A 253 2.08 7.34 -24.48
CA GLU A 253 3.05 6.90 -23.45
C GLU A 253 2.36 6.08 -22.36
N ALA A 254 1.23 6.57 -21.85
CA ALA A 254 0.52 5.94 -20.73
C ALA A 254 -0.01 4.53 -21.06
N GLU A 255 -0.54 4.34 -22.28
CA GLU A 255 -1.13 3.06 -22.71
C GLU A 255 -0.11 1.91 -22.84
N LYS A 256 1.19 2.22 -22.90
CA LYS A 256 2.25 1.18 -22.90
C LYS A 256 2.24 0.33 -21.62
N TYR A 257 1.66 0.84 -20.56
CA TYR A 257 1.70 0.24 -19.23
C TYR A 257 0.34 -0.32 -18.79
N LEU A 258 -0.66 -0.37 -19.68
CA LEU A 258 -1.94 -1.01 -19.38
C LEU A 258 -1.74 -2.45 -18.91
N GLY A 259 -2.43 -2.82 -17.82
CA GLY A 259 -2.34 -4.15 -17.21
C GLY A 259 -1.17 -4.33 -16.24
N TYR A 260 -0.28 -3.34 -16.08
CA TYR A 260 0.78 -3.42 -15.06
C TYR A 260 0.15 -3.42 -13.66
N PRO A 261 0.63 -4.28 -12.75
CA PRO A 261 0.10 -4.35 -11.39
C PRO A 261 0.41 -3.09 -10.61
N TYR A 262 -0.40 -2.81 -9.59
CA TYR A 262 -0.09 -1.77 -8.63
C TYR A 262 1.07 -2.24 -7.72
N VAL A 263 2.12 -1.44 -7.63
CA VAL A 263 3.22 -1.66 -6.68
C VAL A 263 3.41 -0.38 -5.87
N TRP A 264 3.20 -0.46 -4.58
CA TRP A 264 3.36 0.67 -3.68
C TRP A 264 4.78 1.26 -3.77
N GLY A 265 4.88 2.57 -4.01
CA GLY A 265 6.16 3.26 -4.21
C GLY A 265 6.80 3.04 -5.58
N GLY A 266 6.27 2.16 -6.40
CA GLY A 266 6.72 1.90 -7.76
C GLY A 266 6.61 3.15 -8.65
N SER A 267 7.57 3.34 -9.57
CA SER A 267 7.67 4.58 -10.36
C SER A 267 8.38 4.41 -11.70
N SER A 268 8.57 3.18 -12.14
CA SER A 268 9.24 2.87 -13.41
C SER A 268 8.70 1.58 -14.02
N PRO A 269 8.89 1.34 -15.33
CA PRO A 269 8.47 0.08 -15.93
C PRO A 269 9.11 -1.16 -15.30
N SER A 270 10.31 -1.05 -14.73
CA SER A 270 11.00 -2.15 -14.07
C SER A 270 10.43 -2.49 -12.70
N THR A 271 9.92 -1.50 -11.97
CA THR A 271 9.35 -1.69 -10.62
C THR A 271 7.84 -1.75 -10.62
N SER A 272 7.18 -1.64 -11.79
CA SER A 272 5.79 -1.24 -11.90
C SER A 272 5.52 0.12 -11.23
N PHE A 273 4.27 0.45 -10.90
CA PHE A 273 3.89 1.81 -10.53
C PHE A 273 2.89 1.82 -9.36
N ASP A 274 2.94 2.89 -8.55
CA ASP A 274 1.78 3.37 -7.82
C ASP A 274 1.05 4.45 -8.64
N CYS A 275 -0.08 4.97 -8.14
CA CYS A 275 -0.90 5.94 -8.88
C CYS A 275 -0.12 7.19 -9.29
N SER A 276 0.64 7.75 -8.40
CA SER A 276 1.42 8.97 -8.61
C SER A 276 2.74 8.72 -9.34
N GLY A 277 3.35 7.56 -9.13
CA GLY A 277 4.52 7.11 -9.87
C GLY A 277 4.22 6.94 -11.35
N PHE A 278 3.09 6.33 -11.68
CA PHE A 278 2.60 6.20 -13.04
C PHE A 278 2.43 7.57 -13.72
N VAL A 279 1.66 8.46 -13.12
CA VAL A 279 1.40 9.79 -13.71
C VAL A 279 2.69 10.62 -13.82
N SER A 280 3.55 10.61 -12.79
CA SER A 280 4.82 11.31 -12.80
C SER A 280 5.75 10.79 -13.92
N TYR A 281 5.82 9.47 -14.05
CA TYR A 281 6.63 8.82 -15.08
C TYR A 281 6.12 9.18 -16.49
N VAL A 282 4.82 9.04 -16.73
CA VAL A 282 4.20 9.32 -18.04
C VAL A 282 4.40 10.78 -18.44
N LEU A 283 4.16 11.74 -17.55
CA LEU A 283 4.38 13.16 -17.78
C LEU A 283 5.85 13.48 -18.12
N THR A 284 6.77 12.86 -17.40
CA THR A 284 8.21 13.08 -17.59
C THR A 284 8.71 12.41 -18.86
N ASN A 285 8.35 11.14 -19.09
CA ASN A 285 8.87 10.34 -20.21
C ASN A 285 8.26 10.74 -21.56
N SER A 286 7.03 11.27 -21.57
CA SER A 286 6.44 11.91 -22.76
C SER A 286 7.12 13.24 -23.14
N GLY A 287 7.96 13.80 -22.27
CA GLY A 287 8.62 15.08 -22.47
C GLY A 287 7.72 16.30 -22.27
N LEU A 288 6.47 16.11 -21.86
CA LEU A 288 5.49 17.18 -21.73
C LEU A 288 5.66 17.99 -20.44
N CYS A 289 6.05 17.34 -19.33
CA CYS A 289 6.26 17.99 -18.06
C CYS A 289 7.23 17.18 -17.21
N ASN A 290 8.41 17.72 -16.93
CA ASN A 290 9.38 17.06 -16.07
C ASN A 290 8.99 17.23 -14.59
N THR A 291 8.25 16.28 -14.06
CA THR A 291 7.82 16.29 -12.65
C THR A 291 8.83 15.63 -11.70
N GLY A 292 9.76 14.82 -12.23
CA GLY A 292 10.47 13.84 -11.40
C GLY A 292 9.49 12.88 -10.71
N ARG A 293 9.86 12.34 -9.56
CA ARG A 293 8.96 11.48 -8.76
C ARG A 293 8.20 12.32 -7.74
N LEU A 294 6.94 12.62 -8.02
CA LEU A 294 6.03 13.29 -7.08
C LEU A 294 4.96 12.31 -6.59
N GLY A 295 4.50 12.51 -5.35
CA GLY A 295 3.27 11.91 -4.84
C GLY A 295 2.03 12.60 -5.38
N ALA A 296 0.84 12.04 -5.15
CA ALA A 296 -0.43 12.59 -5.64
C ALA A 296 -0.67 14.04 -5.17
N GLN A 297 -0.39 14.35 -3.91
CA GLN A 297 -0.44 15.73 -3.39
C GLN A 297 0.57 16.66 -4.09
N GLY A 298 1.77 16.15 -4.41
CA GLY A 298 2.78 16.93 -5.13
C GLY A 298 2.34 17.26 -6.56
N LEU A 299 1.75 16.30 -7.27
CA LEU A 299 1.17 16.52 -8.60
C LEU A 299 0.02 17.52 -8.56
N TYR A 300 -0.84 17.46 -7.55
CA TYR A 300 -1.88 18.47 -7.34
C TYR A 300 -1.30 19.87 -7.15
N ASN A 301 -0.27 20.00 -6.32
CA ASN A 301 0.35 21.30 -6.01
C ASN A 301 1.02 21.98 -7.19
N ILE A 302 1.47 21.21 -8.20
CA ILE A 302 2.05 21.75 -9.45
C ILE A 302 1.01 21.95 -10.55
N SER A 303 -0.24 21.56 -10.34
CA SER A 303 -1.33 21.68 -11.31
C SER A 303 -2.18 22.92 -11.05
N THR A 304 -2.66 23.54 -12.11
CA THR A 304 -3.67 24.63 -12.01
C THR A 304 -5.05 24.01 -11.92
N PRO A 305 -5.84 24.28 -10.84
CA PRO A 305 -7.19 23.76 -10.72
C PRO A 305 -8.08 24.20 -11.90
N VAL A 306 -8.90 23.28 -12.43
CA VAL A 306 -9.83 23.53 -13.51
C VAL A 306 -11.21 23.01 -13.17
N SER A 307 -12.27 23.72 -13.64
CA SER A 307 -13.67 23.31 -13.49
C SER A 307 -14.26 22.64 -14.72
N ASP A 308 -13.61 22.80 -15.88
CA ASP A 308 -13.97 22.19 -17.15
C ASP A 308 -12.75 21.39 -17.67
N PRO A 309 -12.64 20.11 -17.24
CA PRO A 309 -11.48 19.30 -17.57
C PRO A 309 -11.44 18.91 -19.04
N GLN A 310 -10.26 18.95 -19.61
CA GLN A 310 -9.97 18.48 -20.95
C GLN A 310 -9.14 17.20 -20.91
N PRO A 311 -9.21 16.32 -21.94
CA PRO A 311 -8.31 15.19 -22.02
C PRO A 311 -6.84 15.59 -21.81
N GLY A 312 -6.16 14.89 -20.91
CA GLY A 312 -4.80 15.22 -20.46
C GLY A 312 -4.73 15.98 -19.14
N ASP A 313 -5.82 16.57 -18.65
CA ASP A 313 -5.85 17.07 -17.27
C ASP A 313 -5.76 15.92 -16.27
N LEU A 314 -5.33 16.21 -15.07
CA LEU A 314 -5.28 15.21 -13.99
C LEU A 314 -6.56 15.26 -13.14
N VAL A 315 -6.99 14.12 -12.68
CA VAL A 315 -8.08 13.99 -11.72
C VAL A 315 -7.53 13.50 -10.39
N PHE A 316 -7.94 14.15 -9.31
CA PHE A 316 -7.41 13.93 -7.95
C PHE A 316 -8.50 13.49 -7.00
N PHE A 317 -8.14 12.60 -6.07
CA PHE A 317 -9.04 12.03 -5.08
C PHE A 317 -8.44 12.08 -3.68
N VAL A 318 -9.32 12.04 -2.67
CA VAL A 318 -8.97 11.99 -1.25
C VAL A 318 -9.60 10.77 -0.60
N GLY A 319 -8.96 10.23 0.45
CA GLY A 319 -9.51 9.13 1.23
C GLY A 319 -9.62 7.78 0.48
N THR A 320 -8.90 7.59 -0.62
CA THR A 320 -8.82 6.30 -1.32
C THR A 320 -7.94 5.30 -0.54
N TYR A 321 -7.02 5.81 0.22
CA TYR A 321 -6.30 5.13 1.30
C TYR A 321 -5.96 6.17 2.36
N ASP A 322 -5.39 5.75 3.48
CA ASP A 322 -5.30 6.59 4.67
C ASP A 322 -4.07 7.51 4.67
N ILE A 323 -4.23 8.62 3.99
CA ILE A 323 -3.27 9.73 4.01
C ILE A 323 -4.05 11.05 4.11
N SER A 324 -3.49 12.03 4.79
CA SER A 324 -4.05 13.38 4.78
C SER A 324 -3.80 14.06 3.43
N GLY A 325 -4.84 14.63 2.84
CA GLY A 325 -4.78 15.33 1.55
C GLY A 325 -5.08 14.42 0.36
N VAL A 326 -4.47 14.72 -0.79
CA VAL A 326 -4.72 13.97 -2.03
C VAL A 326 -4.05 12.61 -1.95
N SER A 327 -4.85 11.56 -2.06
CA SER A 327 -4.44 10.17 -1.90
C SER A 327 -4.31 9.41 -3.22
N HIS A 328 -4.99 9.85 -4.30
CA HIS A 328 -4.94 9.18 -5.59
C HIS A 328 -5.00 10.18 -6.75
N VAL A 329 -4.46 9.77 -7.90
CA VAL A 329 -4.42 10.58 -9.13
C VAL A 329 -4.57 9.70 -10.37
N GLY A 330 -5.25 10.23 -11.38
CA GLY A 330 -5.36 9.65 -12.73
C GLY A 330 -5.26 10.71 -13.80
N ILE A 331 -5.15 10.27 -15.06
CA ILE A 331 -5.19 11.11 -16.25
C ILE A 331 -6.62 11.11 -16.78
N TYR A 332 -7.26 12.26 -16.84
CA TYR A 332 -8.58 12.40 -17.43
C TYR A 332 -8.48 12.22 -18.96
N VAL A 333 -9.33 11.36 -19.52
CA VAL A 333 -9.28 11.01 -20.95
C VAL A 333 -10.53 11.40 -21.73
N GLY A 334 -11.41 12.20 -21.11
CA GLY A 334 -12.69 12.60 -21.68
C GLY A 334 -13.85 11.71 -21.25
N ASP A 335 -15.08 12.14 -21.52
CA ASP A 335 -16.35 11.39 -21.32
C ASP A 335 -16.55 10.79 -19.92
N GLY A 336 -15.97 11.45 -18.90
CA GLY A 336 -16.02 10.94 -17.51
C GLY A 336 -15.17 9.69 -17.29
N MET A 337 -14.14 9.48 -18.09
CA MET A 337 -13.18 8.39 -17.97
C MET A 337 -11.81 8.88 -17.54
N MET A 338 -11.07 8.05 -16.84
CA MET A 338 -9.66 8.28 -16.52
C MET A 338 -8.82 7.04 -16.81
N LEU A 339 -7.54 7.25 -17.12
CA LEU A 339 -6.51 6.21 -17.09
C LEU A 339 -5.67 6.40 -15.83
N HIS A 340 -5.57 5.38 -15.01
CA HIS A 340 -4.86 5.46 -13.73
C HIS A 340 -4.20 4.14 -13.35
N CYS A 341 -3.25 4.19 -12.43
CA CYS A 341 -2.75 3.00 -11.76
C CYS A 341 -3.70 2.66 -10.62
N GLY A 342 -4.71 1.85 -10.93
CA GLY A 342 -5.65 1.25 -9.98
C GLY A 342 -5.04 -0.02 -9.40
N ASP A 343 -5.26 -1.11 -9.83
CA ASP A 343 -4.68 -2.42 -9.61
C ASP A 343 -5.51 -3.41 -10.48
N PRO A 344 -5.08 -3.59 -11.73
CA PRO A 344 -3.92 -3.04 -12.44
C PRO A 344 -4.14 -1.62 -13.02
N ILE A 345 -3.13 -1.12 -13.80
CA ILE A 345 -3.29 0.09 -14.61
C ILE A 345 -4.40 -0.13 -15.64
N GLN A 346 -5.42 0.71 -15.60
CA GLN A 346 -6.64 0.53 -16.38
C GLN A 346 -7.42 1.83 -16.59
N TYR A 347 -8.38 1.78 -17.50
CA TYR A 347 -9.41 2.80 -17.63
C TYR A 347 -10.49 2.60 -16.57
N SER A 348 -10.98 3.68 -15.98
CA SER A 348 -12.07 3.66 -15.00
C SER A 348 -13.08 4.78 -15.24
N ASN A 349 -14.37 4.46 -15.02
CA ASN A 349 -15.45 5.41 -15.13
C ASN A 349 -15.57 6.25 -13.84
N LEU A 350 -15.39 7.55 -13.97
CA LEU A 350 -15.47 8.53 -12.88
C LEU A 350 -16.87 8.67 -12.30
N ASN A 351 -17.93 8.28 -13.02
CA ASN A 351 -19.31 8.42 -12.59
C ASN A 351 -19.78 7.30 -11.65
N THR A 352 -18.86 6.42 -11.19
CA THR A 352 -19.18 5.41 -10.17
C THR A 352 -19.32 6.07 -8.80
N ILE A 353 -20.11 5.45 -7.91
CA ILE A 353 -20.32 5.92 -6.52
C ILE A 353 -18.97 6.06 -5.80
N TYR A 354 -18.06 5.10 -6.01
CA TYR A 354 -16.73 5.11 -5.39
C TYR A 354 -15.95 6.36 -5.78
N TRP A 355 -15.73 6.60 -7.07
CA TRP A 355 -14.94 7.75 -7.53
C TRP A 355 -15.60 9.09 -7.22
N GLN A 356 -16.93 9.18 -7.30
CA GLN A 356 -17.66 10.40 -6.93
C GLN A 356 -17.54 10.72 -5.44
N SER A 357 -17.55 9.72 -4.56
CA SER A 357 -17.40 9.94 -3.11
C SER A 357 -15.99 10.35 -2.66
N HIS A 358 -14.98 10.07 -3.48
CA HIS A 358 -13.58 10.40 -3.22
C HIS A 358 -13.06 11.56 -4.07
N PHE A 359 -13.86 12.06 -5.00
CA PHE A 359 -13.45 13.13 -5.89
C PHE A 359 -13.04 14.39 -5.12
N TYR A 360 -11.90 14.95 -5.50
CA TYR A 360 -11.36 16.16 -4.90
C TYR A 360 -11.32 17.33 -5.89
N ALA A 361 -10.63 17.16 -7.01
CA ALA A 361 -10.46 18.23 -8.01
C ALA A 361 -9.96 17.71 -9.34
N TYR A 362 -10.12 18.51 -10.39
CA TYR A 362 -9.31 18.43 -11.60
C TYR A 362 -8.19 19.47 -11.57
N GLY A 363 -7.07 19.15 -12.20
CA GLY A 363 -5.93 20.06 -12.32
C GLY A 363 -5.18 19.89 -13.61
N ARG A 364 -4.79 21.01 -14.20
CA ARG A 364 -3.99 21.04 -15.44
C ARG A 364 -2.52 21.18 -15.13
N PRO A 365 -1.68 20.19 -15.47
CA PRO A 365 -0.23 20.33 -15.35
C PRO A 365 0.28 21.47 -16.22
N THR A 366 1.34 22.15 -15.78
CA THR A 366 2.03 23.11 -16.63
C THR A 366 2.90 22.34 -17.61
N TYR A 367 2.49 22.29 -18.85
CA TYR A 367 3.25 21.68 -19.94
C TYR A 367 4.39 22.60 -20.40
N ASN A 368 5.52 22.01 -20.80
CA ASN A 368 6.71 22.72 -21.32
C ASN A 368 6.41 23.35 -22.70
#